data_d098da552704d983d87b15676a02e262
#
_entry.id   d098da552704d983d87b15676a02e262
#
_cell.length_a   1.000
_cell.length_b   1.000
_cell.length_c   1.000
_cell.angle_alpha   90.00
_cell.angle_beta   90.00
_cell.angle_gamma   90.00
#
_symmetry.space_group_name_H-M   'P 1'
#
loop_
_entity.id
_entity.type
_entity.pdbx_description
1 polymer ?
#
loop_
_entity_poly.entity_id
_entity_poly.type
_entity_poly.pdbx_seq_one_letter_code
_entity_poly.pdbx_strand_id
1 'polypeptide(L)'
;MNYLFDCLLKTTIISSISICILLLLKTSLFKIFSKKFNYYVWLIIILRMMFFFFSYSIDFTKKASKNYVFIDNITKLDNKINLSVDISFLMLLIWIIIAIASLSYTLTKYFKFKNLVIDTSFEVEDEYINNIYQNLLVELNIKKNIPLRYTDELESPAGIGLFKSYVLLLDLPYDRDKIYWILKHELIHFKNKDILIKFLVEIIKSLYWFNPLVYVMSKKIAADCELCCDESVMNNCSIKEKKLYGLTLLHSIELAKFNDTELLTTEFNKLDLEIRLENILKSKGKNGIVLLILISIILSTSFLEINALEPIRNKINSENKANAENEGFKFDETIDYTYATAPEKYRKKYEEACKKLGETPRDSDIIEVSTKYEDNLILTD
;
A
#
# COMPACT_ATOMS: atom_id res chain seq x y z
N MET A 1 18.23 -10.36 -1.78
CA MET A 1 17.96 -9.04 -2.35
C MET A 1 16.82 -9.08 -3.38
N ASN A 2 16.79 -10.10 -4.20
CA ASN A 2 15.68 -10.40 -5.13
C ASN A 2 14.33 -10.54 -4.41
N TYR A 3 14.33 -11.00 -3.13
CA TYR A 3 13.10 -11.18 -2.34
C TYR A 3 12.28 -9.89 -2.17
N LEU A 4 12.91 -8.74 -1.83
CA LEU A 4 12.17 -7.47 -1.65
C LEU A 4 11.56 -6.98 -2.96
N PHE A 5 12.27 -7.13 -4.08
CA PHE A 5 11.76 -6.76 -5.39
C PHE A 5 10.57 -7.63 -5.80
N ASP A 6 10.66 -8.94 -5.57
CA ASP A 6 9.57 -9.87 -5.83
C ASP A 6 8.34 -9.59 -4.97
N CYS A 7 8.54 -9.27 -3.67
CA CYS A 7 7.45 -8.86 -2.78
C CYS A 7 6.77 -7.58 -3.26
N LEU A 8 7.55 -6.59 -3.73
CA LEU A 8 7.02 -5.35 -4.29
C LEU A 8 6.17 -5.62 -5.54
N LEU A 9 6.68 -6.43 -6.48
CA LEU A 9 5.95 -6.77 -7.70
C LEU A 9 4.66 -7.55 -7.40
N LYS A 10 4.73 -8.59 -6.57
CA LYS A 10 3.56 -9.36 -6.14
C LYS A 10 2.51 -8.48 -5.48
N THR A 11 2.93 -7.63 -4.53
CA THR A 11 2.01 -6.71 -3.85
C THR A 11 1.40 -5.71 -4.82
N THR A 12 2.17 -5.20 -5.78
CA THR A 12 1.67 -4.29 -6.81
C THR A 12 0.57 -4.94 -7.64
N ILE A 13 0.79 -6.16 -8.13
CA ILE A 13 -0.20 -6.89 -8.95
C ILE A 13 -1.46 -7.17 -8.14
N ILE A 14 -1.33 -7.75 -6.94
CA ILE A 14 -2.47 -8.12 -6.10
C ILE A 14 -3.26 -6.88 -5.67
N SER A 15 -2.57 -5.80 -5.29
CA SER A 15 -3.24 -4.54 -4.91
C SER A 15 -3.93 -3.90 -6.12
N SER A 16 -3.35 -3.95 -7.31
CA SER A 16 -3.96 -3.46 -8.54
C SER A 16 -5.26 -4.20 -8.86
N ILE A 17 -5.24 -5.53 -8.77
CA ILE A 17 -6.44 -6.37 -8.94
C ILE A 17 -7.47 -6.02 -7.86
N SER A 18 -7.06 -5.87 -6.60
CA SER A 18 -7.94 -5.52 -5.48
C SER A 18 -8.59 -4.15 -5.68
N ILE A 19 -7.84 -3.14 -6.17
CA ILE A 19 -8.37 -1.82 -6.51
C ILE A 19 -9.43 -1.94 -7.60
N CYS A 20 -9.16 -2.66 -8.70
CA CYS A 20 -10.12 -2.87 -9.78
C CYS A 20 -11.42 -3.55 -9.29
N ILE A 21 -11.28 -4.61 -8.48
CA ILE A 21 -12.44 -5.31 -7.89
C ILE A 21 -13.25 -4.35 -7.01
N LEU A 22 -12.60 -3.57 -6.14
CA LEU A 22 -13.30 -2.60 -5.29
C LEU A 22 -14.02 -1.53 -6.11
N LEU A 23 -13.40 -1.01 -7.16
CA LEU A 23 -14.03 -0.04 -8.05
C LEU A 23 -15.30 -0.62 -8.70
N LEU A 24 -15.26 -1.87 -9.16
CA LEU A 24 -16.42 -2.57 -9.73
C LEU A 24 -17.51 -2.82 -8.67
N LEU A 25 -17.15 -3.29 -7.47
CA LEU A 25 -18.11 -3.53 -6.39
C LEU A 25 -18.79 -2.25 -5.92
N LYS A 26 -18.10 -1.12 -5.93
CA LYS A 26 -18.66 0.19 -5.55
C LYS A 26 -19.73 0.69 -6.50
N THR A 27 -19.65 0.34 -7.76
CA THR A 27 -20.67 0.76 -8.75
C THR A 27 -22.01 0.05 -8.56
N SER A 28 -22.04 -1.15 -8.00
CA SER A 28 -23.25 -1.96 -7.84
C SER A 28 -23.56 -2.31 -6.38
N LEU A 29 -22.74 -3.12 -5.74
CA LEU A 29 -23.05 -3.70 -4.42
C LEU A 29 -22.90 -2.71 -3.25
N PHE A 30 -21.91 -1.84 -3.30
CA PHE A 30 -21.60 -0.96 -2.17
C PHE A 30 -22.55 0.25 -2.04
N LYS A 31 -23.44 0.47 -3.01
CA LYS A 31 -24.50 1.48 -2.92
C LYS A 31 -25.46 1.26 -1.74
N ILE A 32 -25.58 0.01 -1.28
CA ILE A 32 -26.48 -0.40 -0.19
C ILE A 32 -25.87 -0.04 1.18
N PHE A 33 -24.54 0.06 1.26
CA PHE A 33 -23.83 0.28 2.52
C PHE A 33 -23.61 1.76 2.83
N SER A 34 -23.31 2.05 4.11
CA SER A 34 -23.00 3.39 4.59
C SER A 34 -21.76 3.96 3.89
N LYS A 35 -21.68 5.29 3.78
CA LYS A 35 -20.51 5.98 3.21
C LYS A 35 -19.28 5.74 4.07
N LYS A 36 -19.47 5.62 5.37
CA LYS A 36 -18.42 5.25 6.32
C LYS A 36 -17.80 3.89 5.97
N PHE A 37 -18.60 2.87 5.65
CA PHE A 37 -18.09 1.58 5.18
C PHE A 37 -17.28 1.74 3.88
N ASN A 38 -17.84 2.45 2.89
CA ASN A 38 -17.20 2.66 1.59
C ASN A 38 -15.87 3.39 1.68
N TYR A 39 -15.71 4.25 2.67
CA TYR A 39 -14.45 4.94 2.93
C TYR A 39 -13.42 4.03 3.61
N TYR A 40 -13.80 3.37 4.70
CA TYR A 40 -12.85 2.58 5.48
C TYR A 40 -12.40 1.29 4.80
N VAL A 41 -13.14 0.76 3.82
CA VAL A 41 -12.70 -0.41 3.05
C VAL A 41 -11.38 -0.15 2.31
N TRP A 42 -11.08 1.09 1.94
CA TRP A 42 -9.81 1.46 1.31
C TRP A 42 -8.61 1.31 2.24
N LEU A 43 -8.81 1.47 3.56
CA LEU A 43 -7.72 1.33 4.52
C LEU A 43 -7.10 -0.07 4.49
N ILE A 44 -7.90 -1.09 4.17
CA ILE A 44 -7.40 -2.46 4.08
C ILE A 44 -6.37 -2.57 2.95
N ILE A 45 -6.64 -1.95 1.79
CA ILE A 45 -5.68 -1.94 0.66
C ILE A 45 -4.47 -1.08 1.00
N ILE A 46 -4.66 0.09 1.60
CA ILE A 46 -3.55 0.98 2.03
C ILE A 46 -2.61 0.25 2.98
N LEU A 47 -3.16 -0.43 4.02
CA LEU A 47 -2.37 -1.20 4.98
C LEU A 47 -1.61 -2.34 4.30
N ARG A 48 -2.27 -3.08 3.39
CA ARG A 48 -1.61 -4.11 2.61
C ARG A 48 -0.44 -3.56 1.80
N MET A 49 -0.64 -2.45 1.09
CA MET A 49 0.41 -1.83 0.28
C MET A 49 1.56 -1.27 1.13
N MET A 50 1.25 -0.80 2.34
CA MET A 50 2.26 -0.29 3.27
C MET A 50 3.16 -1.39 3.82
N PHE A 51 2.60 -2.58 4.08
CA PHE A 51 3.30 -3.73 4.65
C PHE A 51 3.69 -4.77 3.61
N PHE A 52 4.15 -4.36 2.41
CA PHE A 52 4.48 -5.26 1.30
C PHE A 52 5.61 -6.25 1.61
N PHE A 53 6.51 -5.95 2.56
CA PHE A 53 7.62 -6.81 2.97
C PHE A 53 7.24 -7.91 3.97
N PHE A 54 6.01 -7.90 4.52
CA PHE A 54 5.50 -8.98 5.38
C PHE A 54 4.81 -10.09 4.58
N SER A 55 5.36 -10.49 3.41
CA SER A 55 4.92 -11.73 2.76
C SER A 55 5.52 -12.90 3.53
N TYR A 56 4.71 -13.60 4.31
CA TYR A 56 5.12 -14.77 5.09
C TYR A 56 4.82 -16.03 4.27
N SER A 57 5.86 -16.77 3.87
CA SER A 57 5.68 -18.11 3.33
C SER A 57 5.58 -19.11 4.48
N ILE A 58 4.40 -19.70 4.67
CA ILE A 58 4.24 -20.82 5.60
C ILE A 58 4.50 -22.09 4.80
N ASP A 59 5.72 -22.62 4.90
CA ASP A 59 6.07 -23.94 4.38
C ASP A 59 5.50 -25.01 5.30
N PHE A 60 4.38 -25.60 4.91
CA PHE A 60 3.82 -26.76 5.61
C PHE A 60 4.64 -28.05 5.38
N THR A 61 5.63 -28.03 4.49
CA THR A 61 6.52 -29.15 4.20
C THR A 61 7.93 -28.84 4.67
N LYS A 62 8.19 -28.80 5.98
CA LYS A 62 9.53 -29.09 6.47
C LYS A 62 9.80 -30.59 6.32
N LYS A 63 9.91 -31.09 5.11
CA LYS A 63 10.77 -32.21 4.84
C LYS A 63 12.18 -31.67 4.88
N ALA A 64 12.99 -32.24 5.75
CA ALA A 64 14.42 -31.96 5.81
C ALA A 64 14.99 -32.01 4.38
N SER A 65 15.15 -30.87 3.74
CA SER A 65 15.96 -30.78 2.54
C SER A 65 17.39 -30.90 3.05
N LYS A 66 18.04 -32.00 2.78
CA LYS A 66 19.50 -32.06 2.80
C LYS A 66 19.95 -30.95 1.85
N ASN A 67 20.67 -29.97 2.40
CA ASN A 67 21.26 -28.91 1.59
C ASN A 67 22.33 -29.55 0.71
N TYR A 68 21.97 -29.79 -0.54
CA TYR A 68 22.98 -30.13 -1.56
C TYR A 68 23.62 -28.82 -2.00
N VAL A 69 24.83 -28.57 -1.57
CA VAL A 69 25.65 -27.48 -2.09
C VAL A 69 26.25 -27.97 -3.40
N PHE A 70 25.68 -27.57 -4.51
CA PHE A 70 26.32 -27.78 -5.82
C PHE A 70 27.57 -26.90 -5.89
N ILE A 71 28.75 -27.51 -5.83
CA ILE A 71 30.02 -26.81 -6.04
C ILE A 71 30.30 -26.76 -7.56
N ASP A 72 29.45 -25.99 -8.25
CA ASP A 72 29.70 -25.64 -9.67
C ASP A 72 30.78 -24.54 -9.82
N ASN A 73 31.40 -24.12 -8.70
CA ASN A 73 32.19 -22.89 -8.64
C ASN A 73 33.71 -23.09 -8.51
N ILE A 74 34.23 -24.31 -8.51
CA ILE A 74 35.67 -24.50 -8.32
C ILE A 74 36.51 -24.22 -9.59
N THR A 75 35.90 -24.21 -10.77
CA THR A 75 36.63 -23.96 -12.03
C THR A 75 36.62 -22.46 -12.46
N LYS A 76 36.03 -21.56 -11.72
CA LYS A 76 36.01 -20.13 -12.03
C LYS A 76 36.66 -19.26 -10.92
N LEU A 77 37.84 -19.67 -10.43
CA LEU A 77 38.76 -18.71 -9.83
C LEU A 77 39.62 -18.07 -10.92
N ASP A 78 39.02 -17.67 -12.01
CA ASP A 78 39.53 -16.59 -12.83
C ASP A 78 39.16 -15.28 -12.11
N ASN A 79 40.18 -14.59 -11.64
CA ASN A 79 40.13 -13.23 -11.08
C ASN A 79 39.61 -12.20 -12.08
N LYS A 80 38.40 -12.39 -12.61
CA LYS A 80 37.54 -11.32 -13.09
C LYS A 80 36.56 -11.03 -11.99
N ILE A 81 36.78 -9.95 -11.27
CA ILE A 81 35.71 -9.23 -10.57
C ILE A 81 34.69 -8.91 -11.66
N ASN A 82 33.86 -9.89 -12.01
CA ASN A 82 32.64 -9.61 -12.75
C ASN A 82 31.77 -8.79 -11.81
N LEU A 83 31.87 -7.48 -11.90
CA LEU A 83 30.86 -6.58 -11.39
C LEU A 83 29.61 -6.79 -12.26
N SER A 84 29.04 -7.98 -12.22
CA SER A 84 27.67 -8.20 -12.69
C SER A 84 26.76 -7.53 -11.65
N VAL A 85 26.54 -6.23 -11.85
CA VAL A 85 25.53 -5.51 -11.07
C VAL A 85 24.23 -6.24 -11.33
N ASP A 86 23.70 -6.88 -10.28
CA ASP A 86 22.40 -7.55 -10.35
C ASP A 86 21.36 -6.52 -10.77
N ILE A 87 20.78 -6.68 -11.97
CA ILE A 87 19.81 -5.75 -12.54
C ILE A 87 18.65 -5.51 -11.57
N SER A 88 18.24 -6.53 -10.81
CA SER A 88 17.19 -6.41 -9.78
C SER A 88 17.59 -5.45 -8.66
N PHE A 89 18.87 -5.43 -8.31
CA PHE A 89 19.40 -4.49 -7.31
C PHE A 89 19.39 -3.06 -7.82
N LEU A 90 19.81 -2.86 -9.05
CA LEU A 90 19.79 -1.55 -9.68
C LEU A 90 18.36 -1.00 -9.78
N MET A 91 17.41 -1.83 -10.21
CA MET A 91 15.99 -1.47 -10.26
C MET A 91 15.44 -1.11 -8.88
N LEU A 92 15.80 -1.85 -7.83
CA LEU A 92 15.40 -1.56 -6.46
C LEU A 92 15.97 -0.23 -5.97
N LEU A 93 17.24 0.06 -6.27
CA LEU A 93 17.86 1.35 -5.92
C LEU A 93 17.16 2.53 -6.62
N ILE A 94 16.90 2.41 -7.92
CA ILE A 94 16.18 3.44 -8.70
C ILE A 94 14.80 3.65 -8.08
N TRP A 95 14.07 2.58 -7.76
CA TRP A 95 12.76 2.67 -7.14
C TRP A 95 12.81 3.41 -5.80
N ILE A 96 13.77 3.07 -4.91
CA ILE A 96 13.94 3.72 -3.60
C ILE A 96 14.24 5.21 -3.78
N ILE A 97 15.15 5.56 -4.68
CA ILE A 97 15.55 6.95 -4.92
C ILE A 97 14.34 7.78 -5.38
N ILE A 98 13.57 7.27 -6.35
CA ILE A 98 12.37 7.96 -6.85
C ILE A 98 11.30 8.05 -5.76
N ALA A 99 11.08 6.99 -4.98
CA ALA A 99 10.11 7.00 -3.89
C ALA A 99 10.46 8.03 -2.82
N ILE A 100 11.74 8.08 -2.39
CA ILE A 100 12.22 9.07 -1.41
C ILE A 100 12.13 10.48 -1.97
N ALA A 101 12.54 10.71 -3.22
CA ALA A 101 12.48 12.01 -3.86
C ALA A 101 11.03 12.51 -3.97
N SER A 102 10.10 11.65 -4.42
CA SER A 102 8.67 11.95 -4.52
C SER A 102 8.07 12.28 -3.15
N LEU A 103 8.35 11.45 -2.13
CA LEU A 103 7.86 11.69 -0.77
C LEU A 103 8.43 12.99 -0.19
N SER A 104 9.73 13.22 -0.33
CA SER A 104 10.40 14.44 0.14
C SER A 104 9.84 15.69 -0.52
N TYR A 105 9.58 15.64 -1.83
CA TYR A 105 8.95 16.74 -2.56
C TYR A 105 7.55 17.05 -2.02
N THR A 106 6.71 16.02 -1.86
CA THR A 106 5.33 16.17 -1.35
C THR A 106 5.32 16.71 0.08
N LEU A 107 6.18 16.19 0.96
CA LEU A 107 6.31 16.67 2.34
C LEU A 107 6.79 18.11 2.41
N THR A 108 7.82 18.46 1.63
CA THR A 108 8.36 19.81 1.60
C THR A 108 7.30 20.81 1.12
N LYS A 109 6.55 20.45 0.06
CA LYS A 109 5.44 21.28 -0.44
C LYS A 109 4.36 21.45 0.64
N TYR A 110 3.96 20.35 1.31
CA TYR A 110 2.98 20.40 2.38
C TYR A 110 3.42 21.28 3.55
N PHE A 111 4.65 21.10 4.04
CA PHE A 111 5.14 21.88 5.19
C PHE A 111 5.34 23.37 4.84
N LYS A 112 5.83 23.69 3.64
CA LYS A 112 5.93 25.06 3.17
C LYS A 112 4.56 25.74 3.11
N PHE A 113 3.58 25.08 2.51
CA PHE A 113 2.22 25.57 2.43
C PHE A 113 1.60 25.74 3.83
N LYS A 114 1.70 24.71 4.68
CA LYS A 114 1.21 24.77 6.05
C LYS A 114 1.81 25.93 6.84
N ASN A 115 3.13 26.14 6.77
CA ASN A 115 3.78 27.22 7.49
C ASN A 115 3.32 28.58 6.96
N LEU A 116 3.27 28.76 5.63
CA LEU A 116 2.75 29.98 5.02
C LEU A 116 1.36 30.32 5.58
N VAL A 117 0.42 29.38 5.49
CA VAL A 117 -0.96 29.59 5.91
C VAL A 117 -1.08 29.87 7.42
N ILE A 118 -0.24 29.22 8.25
CA ILE A 118 -0.27 29.47 9.71
C ILE A 118 0.35 30.82 10.05
N ASP A 119 1.45 31.18 9.40
CA ASP A 119 2.18 32.42 9.66
C ASP A 119 1.36 33.66 9.24
N THR A 120 0.58 33.53 8.15
CA THR A 120 -0.31 34.61 7.65
C THR A 120 -1.69 34.61 8.33
N SER A 121 -2.07 33.54 9.05
CA SER A 121 -3.38 33.46 9.70
C SER A 121 -3.45 34.27 10.98
N PHE A 122 -4.65 34.72 11.32
CA PHE A 122 -4.94 35.51 12.52
C PHE A 122 -6.11 34.93 13.31
N GLU A 123 -6.29 35.39 14.55
CA GLU A 123 -7.32 34.87 15.46
C GLU A 123 -8.72 35.32 15.03
N VAL A 124 -9.70 34.48 15.29
CA VAL A 124 -11.12 34.79 15.05
C VAL A 124 -11.61 35.60 16.24
N GLU A 125 -11.88 36.91 16.03
CA GLU A 125 -12.37 37.84 17.08
C GLU A 125 -13.89 37.75 17.28
N ASP A 126 -14.64 37.19 16.30
CA ASP A 126 -16.09 37.08 16.39
C ASP A 126 -16.51 36.09 17.50
N GLU A 127 -17.08 36.68 18.58
CA GLU A 127 -17.53 35.92 19.75
C GLU A 127 -18.62 34.90 19.40
N TYR A 128 -19.51 35.22 18.46
CA TYR A 128 -20.59 34.33 18.04
C TYR A 128 -20.00 33.05 17.36
N ILE A 129 -19.04 33.23 16.47
CA ILE A 129 -18.36 32.12 15.79
C ILE A 129 -17.57 31.25 16.78
N ASN A 130 -16.84 31.91 17.69
CA ASN A 130 -16.08 31.22 18.74
C ASN A 130 -17.00 30.40 19.66
N ASN A 131 -18.16 30.93 20.06
CA ASN A 131 -19.14 30.24 20.91
C ASN A 131 -19.70 28.99 20.17
N ILE A 132 -20.06 29.08 18.88
CA ILE A 132 -20.49 27.95 18.08
C ILE A 132 -19.37 26.90 18.02
N TYR A 133 -18.15 27.35 17.78
CA TYR A 133 -16.99 26.45 17.68
C TYR A 133 -16.76 25.66 18.97
N GLN A 134 -16.76 26.33 20.13
CA GLN A 134 -16.59 25.67 21.41
C GLN A 134 -17.71 24.66 21.71
N ASN A 135 -18.96 25.04 21.41
CA ASN A 135 -20.10 24.14 21.56
C ASN A 135 -19.98 22.89 20.66
N LEU A 136 -19.49 23.04 19.43
CA LEU A 136 -19.26 21.94 18.51
C LEU A 136 -18.14 21.01 18.99
N LEU A 137 -17.05 21.52 19.57
CA LEU A 137 -16.00 20.71 20.17
C LEU A 137 -16.56 19.82 21.28
N VAL A 138 -17.45 20.35 22.12
CA VAL A 138 -18.12 19.59 23.18
C VAL A 138 -19.10 18.57 22.58
N GLU A 139 -19.97 18.98 21.64
CA GLU A 139 -20.96 18.13 20.97
C GLU A 139 -20.27 16.91 20.29
N LEU A 140 -19.15 17.14 19.63
CA LEU A 140 -18.40 16.12 18.91
C LEU A 140 -17.45 15.32 19.82
N ASN A 141 -17.36 15.68 21.13
CA ASN A 141 -16.43 15.09 22.10
C ASN A 141 -14.97 15.14 21.63
N ILE A 142 -14.55 16.28 21.08
CA ILE A 142 -13.18 16.54 20.64
C ILE A 142 -12.42 17.17 21.80
N LYS A 143 -11.53 16.39 22.44
CA LYS A 143 -10.74 16.84 23.60
C LYS A 143 -9.44 17.57 23.20
N LYS A 144 -9.02 17.45 21.94
CA LYS A 144 -7.81 18.08 21.42
C LYS A 144 -8.06 19.58 21.27
N ASN A 145 -7.10 20.39 21.73
CA ASN A 145 -7.13 21.81 21.43
C ASN A 145 -6.81 22.03 19.95
N ILE A 146 -7.76 22.54 19.20
CA ILE A 146 -7.65 22.85 17.78
C ILE A 146 -7.97 24.34 17.64
N PRO A 147 -6.98 25.23 17.45
CA PRO A 147 -7.23 26.65 17.24
C PRO A 147 -8.05 26.91 15.96
N LEU A 148 -9.01 27.84 16.07
CA LEU A 148 -9.77 28.39 14.96
C LEU A 148 -9.10 29.69 14.52
N ARG A 149 -8.80 29.85 13.22
CA ARG A 149 -8.10 31.01 12.67
C ARG A 149 -8.70 31.46 11.35
N TYR A 150 -8.53 32.74 11.01
CA TYR A 150 -8.80 33.25 9.67
C TYR A 150 -7.55 33.25 8.80
N THR A 151 -7.73 33.10 7.49
CA THR A 151 -6.67 33.18 6.49
C THR A 151 -7.22 33.56 5.11
N ASP A 152 -6.41 34.28 4.33
CA ASP A 152 -6.68 34.63 2.94
C ASP A 152 -5.99 33.69 1.94
N GLU A 153 -5.19 32.74 2.44
CA GLU A 153 -4.40 31.82 1.62
C GLU A 153 -5.18 30.58 1.13
N LEU A 154 -6.45 30.48 1.50
CA LEU A 154 -7.32 29.35 1.13
C LEU A 154 -8.49 29.84 0.28
N GLU A 155 -9.02 28.95 -0.55
CA GLU A 155 -10.22 29.18 -1.36
C GLU A 155 -11.50 28.69 -0.64
N SER A 156 -11.36 27.85 0.36
CA SER A 156 -12.45 27.30 1.17
C SER A 156 -12.00 27.02 2.59
N PRO A 157 -12.91 27.00 3.58
CA PRO A 157 -12.59 26.53 4.91
C PRO A 157 -11.93 25.16 4.88
N ALA A 158 -10.93 24.94 5.74
CA ALA A 158 -10.21 23.68 5.76
C ALA A 158 -9.57 23.37 7.12
N GLY A 159 -9.45 22.08 7.43
CA GLY A 159 -8.62 21.59 8.50
C GLY A 159 -7.20 21.30 8.03
N ILE A 160 -6.18 21.79 8.74
CA ILE A 160 -4.76 21.57 8.42
C ILE A 160 -3.98 21.06 9.62
N GLY A 161 -2.97 20.24 9.38
CA GLY A 161 -1.99 19.81 10.39
C GLY A 161 -2.23 18.42 10.96
N LEU A 162 -1.22 17.55 10.84
CA LEU A 162 -1.26 16.17 11.33
C LEU A 162 -1.09 16.10 12.86
N PHE A 163 -0.09 16.80 13.41
CA PHE A 163 0.22 16.81 14.85
C PHE A 163 -0.42 18.01 15.56
N LYS A 164 -0.04 19.22 15.15
CA LYS A 164 -0.70 20.46 15.56
C LYS A 164 -1.73 20.80 14.49
N SER A 165 -2.99 20.71 14.85
CA SER A 165 -4.12 20.87 13.94
C SER A 165 -4.75 22.23 14.12
N TYR A 166 -5.25 22.80 13.04
CA TYR A 166 -5.94 24.10 13.01
C TYR A 166 -7.18 23.95 12.13
N VAL A 167 -8.25 24.63 12.48
CA VAL A 167 -9.38 24.90 11.59
C VAL A 167 -9.22 26.32 11.07
N LEU A 168 -9.27 26.45 9.76
CA LEU A 168 -9.05 27.69 9.05
C LEU A 168 -10.34 28.12 8.36
N LEU A 169 -10.73 29.33 8.56
CA LEU A 169 -11.84 29.99 7.87
C LEU A 169 -11.27 31.07 6.96
N LEU A 170 -12.00 31.42 5.92
CA LEU A 170 -11.70 32.60 5.13
C LEU A 170 -12.16 33.86 5.94
N ASP A 171 -11.50 34.99 5.75
CA ASP A 171 -11.93 36.26 6.31
C ASP A 171 -13.08 36.85 5.46
N LEU A 172 -14.25 36.25 5.61
CA LEU A 172 -15.47 36.62 4.91
C LEU A 172 -16.64 36.73 5.87
N PRO A 173 -17.65 37.56 5.57
CA PRO A 173 -18.88 37.62 6.37
C PRO A 173 -19.68 36.32 6.21
N TYR A 174 -19.65 35.47 7.21
CA TYR A 174 -20.42 34.22 7.22
C TYR A 174 -21.86 34.46 7.64
N ASP A 175 -22.77 33.80 6.91
CA ASP A 175 -24.16 33.68 7.31
C ASP A 175 -24.26 32.86 8.62
N ARG A 176 -24.95 33.41 9.62
CA ARG A 176 -25.08 32.80 10.96
C ARG A 176 -25.66 31.39 10.93
N ASP A 177 -26.55 31.10 9.98
CA ASP A 177 -27.15 29.77 9.85
C ASP A 177 -26.21 28.76 9.17
N LYS A 178 -25.24 29.25 8.41
CA LYS A 178 -24.33 28.40 7.63
C LYS A 178 -23.03 28.06 8.36
N ILE A 179 -22.50 29.00 9.17
CA ILE A 179 -21.20 28.81 9.84
C ILE A 179 -21.17 27.60 10.75
N TYR A 180 -22.31 27.29 11.43
CA TYR A 180 -22.42 26.04 12.22
C TYR A 180 -22.12 24.79 11.40
N TRP A 181 -22.68 24.68 10.19
CA TRP A 181 -22.50 23.51 9.32
C TRP A 181 -21.09 23.40 8.75
N ILE A 182 -20.48 24.54 8.40
CA ILE A 182 -19.11 24.64 7.93
C ILE A 182 -18.16 24.12 9.02
N LEU A 183 -18.25 24.69 10.22
CA LEU A 183 -17.40 24.29 11.35
C LEU A 183 -17.61 22.84 11.76
N LYS A 184 -18.86 22.34 11.74
CA LYS A 184 -19.18 20.96 12.05
C LYS A 184 -18.54 20.01 11.02
N HIS A 185 -18.58 20.36 9.74
CA HIS A 185 -17.96 19.59 8.66
C HIS A 185 -16.45 19.48 8.87
N GLU A 186 -15.76 20.58 9.07
CA GLU A 186 -14.32 20.60 9.29
C GLU A 186 -13.91 19.80 10.56
N LEU A 187 -14.65 19.96 11.65
CA LEU A 187 -14.38 19.23 12.88
C LEU A 187 -14.62 17.72 12.75
N ILE A 188 -15.54 17.28 11.89
CA ILE A 188 -15.75 15.85 11.61
C ILE A 188 -14.58 15.25 10.86
N HIS A 189 -13.92 15.96 9.94
CA HIS A 189 -12.67 15.50 9.33
C HIS A 189 -11.58 15.22 10.38
N PHE A 190 -11.44 16.07 11.40
CA PHE A 190 -10.52 15.79 12.52
C PHE A 190 -10.95 14.58 13.33
N LYS A 191 -12.23 14.44 13.64
CA LYS A 191 -12.78 13.32 14.39
C LYS A 191 -12.55 11.99 13.67
N ASN A 192 -12.68 11.97 12.35
CA ASN A 192 -12.46 10.80 11.50
C ASN A 192 -10.96 10.53 11.21
N LYS A 193 -10.06 11.45 11.58
CA LYS A 193 -8.63 11.41 11.28
C LYS A 193 -8.31 11.41 9.78
N ASP A 194 -9.11 12.12 9.00
CA ASP A 194 -9.01 12.14 7.53
C ASP A 194 -7.67 12.68 7.04
N ILE A 195 -7.06 13.64 7.77
CA ILE A 195 -5.72 14.16 7.48
C ILE A 195 -4.67 13.04 7.54
N LEU A 196 -4.79 12.12 8.52
CA LEU A 196 -3.88 10.98 8.62
C LEU A 196 -4.04 10.03 7.44
N ILE A 197 -5.30 9.76 7.03
CA ILE A 197 -5.57 8.88 5.90
C ILE A 197 -5.06 9.51 4.59
N LYS A 198 -5.29 10.81 4.38
CA LYS A 198 -4.74 11.56 3.24
C LYS A 198 -3.20 11.47 3.21
N PHE A 199 -2.55 11.57 4.36
CA PHE A 199 -1.09 11.43 4.48
C PHE A 199 -0.60 10.00 4.13
N LEU A 200 -1.29 8.96 4.60
CA LEU A 200 -0.97 7.57 4.23
C LEU A 200 -1.13 7.33 2.72
N VAL A 201 -2.14 7.93 2.10
CA VAL A 201 -2.34 7.87 0.64
C VAL A 201 -1.17 8.50 -0.10
N GLU A 202 -0.63 9.63 0.38
CA GLU A 202 0.55 10.27 -0.25
C GLU A 202 1.81 9.39 -0.11
N ILE A 203 2.00 8.71 1.03
CA ILE A 203 3.08 7.71 1.17
C ILE A 203 2.92 6.59 0.14
N ILE A 204 1.71 6.04 -0.01
CA ILE A 204 1.44 4.98 -0.99
C ILE A 204 1.67 5.46 -2.42
N LYS A 205 1.25 6.67 -2.78
CA LYS A 205 1.54 7.29 -4.09
C LYS A 205 3.04 7.40 -4.35
N SER A 206 3.81 7.75 -3.33
CA SER A 206 5.26 7.87 -3.44
C SER A 206 5.94 6.49 -3.58
N LEU A 207 5.49 5.46 -2.87
CA LEU A 207 6.01 4.11 -2.97
C LEU A 207 5.65 3.43 -4.30
N TYR A 208 4.44 3.65 -4.79
CA TYR A 208 3.90 3.04 -6.01
C TYR A 208 3.72 4.07 -7.12
N TRP A 209 4.67 5.00 -7.23
CA TRP A 209 4.66 6.12 -8.18
C TRP A 209 4.43 5.69 -9.64
N PHE A 210 4.83 4.48 -9.98
CA PHE A 210 4.71 3.89 -11.31
C PHE A 210 3.35 3.24 -11.60
N ASN A 211 2.47 3.10 -10.57
CA ASN A 211 1.18 2.41 -10.71
C ASN A 211 0.02 3.42 -10.88
N PRO A 212 -0.57 3.55 -12.09
CA PRO A 212 -1.65 4.51 -12.34
C PRO A 212 -2.92 4.24 -11.52
N LEU A 213 -3.19 2.98 -11.13
CA LEU A 213 -4.36 2.63 -10.32
C LEU A 213 -4.32 3.24 -8.92
N VAL A 214 -3.13 3.50 -8.39
CA VAL A 214 -2.96 4.17 -7.08
C VAL A 214 -3.47 5.61 -7.15
N TYR A 215 -3.27 6.30 -8.25
CA TYR A 215 -3.79 7.66 -8.44
C TYR A 215 -5.31 7.67 -8.59
N VAL A 216 -5.88 6.68 -9.30
CA VAL A 216 -7.33 6.49 -9.38
C VAL A 216 -7.90 6.20 -7.98
N MET A 217 -7.27 5.30 -7.23
CA MET A 217 -7.61 4.99 -5.84
C MET A 217 -7.61 6.24 -4.97
N SER A 218 -6.54 7.05 -5.04
CA SER A 218 -6.40 8.30 -4.27
C SER A 218 -7.56 9.25 -4.52
N LYS A 219 -7.96 9.49 -5.77
CA LYS A 219 -9.12 10.32 -6.13
C LYS A 219 -10.42 9.77 -5.55
N LYS A 220 -10.61 8.44 -5.61
CA LYS A 220 -11.81 7.80 -5.05
C LYS A 220 -11.86 7.83 -3.53
N ILE A 221 -10.72 7.71 -2.85
CA ILE A 221 -10.61 7.88 -1.41
C ILE A 221 -10.98 9.31 -1.00
N ALA A 222 -10.53 10.32 -1.72
CA ALA A 222 -10.87 11.71 -1.46
C ALA A 222 -12.39 11.93 -1.59
N ALA A 223 -13.01 11.46 -2.67
CA ALA A 223 -14.47 11.57 -2.85
C ALA A 223 -15.26 10.80 -1.77
N ASP A 224 -14.84 9.58 -1.42
CA ASP A 224 -15.51 8.81 -0.35
C ASP A 224 -15.32 9.44 1.03
N CYS A 225 -14.21 10.12 1.28
CA CYS A 225 -13.95 10.90 2.50
C CYS A 225 -15.01 11.99 2.68
N GLU A 226 -15.26 12.78 1.63
CA GLU A 226 -16.30 13.83 1.65
C GLU A 226 -17.69 13.23 1.91
N LEU A 227 -18.05 12.15 1.20
CA LEU A 227 -19.34 11.48 1.41
C LEU A 227 -19.49 10.89 2.82
N CYS A 228 -18.40 10.39 3.41
CA CYS A 228 -18.38 9.89 4.79
C CYS A 228 -18.52 11.02 5.80
N CYS A 229 -17.87 12.17 5.53
CA CYS A 229 -18.01 13.36 6.33
C CYS A 229 -19.46 13.87 6.30
N ASP A 230 -20.04 14.04 5.11
CA ASP A 230 -21.44 14.47 4.93
C ASP A 230 -22.43 13.54 5.66
N GLU A 231 -22.27 12.21 5.53
CA GLU A 231 -23.12 11.22 6.25
C GLU A 231 -22.98 11.40 7.77
N SER A 232 -21.80 11.76 8.26
CA SER A 232 -21.51 11.95 9.69
C SER A 232 -22.10 13.27 10.21
N VAL A 233 -21.98 14.35 9.43
CA VAL A 233 -22.60 15.66 9.72
C VAL A 233 -24.12 15.52 9.83
N MET A 234 -24.73 14.78 8.90
CA MET A 234 -26.18 14.61 8.77
C MET A 234 -26.76 13.49 9.64
N ASN A 235 -25.93 12.88 10.50
CA ASN A 235 -26.42 11.83 11.38
C ASN A 235 -27.46 12.39 12.36
N ASN A 236 -28.67 11.80 12.38
CA ASN A 236 -29.81 12.22 13.18
C ASN A 236 -30.40 13.62 12.86
N CYS A 237 -30.06 14.21 11.71
CA CYS A 237 -30.62 15.49 11.28
C CYS A 237 -31.98 15.32 10.59
N SER A 238 -32.86 16.28 10.83
CA SER A 238 -34.15 16.41 10.16
C SER A 238 -33.99 16.78 8.68
N ILE A 239 -35.02 16.60 7.88
CA ILE A 239 -34.99 16.93 6.44
C ILE A 239 -34.73 18.47 6.26
N LYS A 240 -35.22 19.30 7.14
CA LYS A 240 -34.99 20.75 7.10
C LYS A 240 -33.48 21.06 7.28
N GLU A 241 -32.85 20.43 8.26
CA GLU A 241 -31.40 20.60 8.53
C GLU A 241 -30.56 20.05 7.36
N LYS A 242 -30.93 18.92 6.78
CA LYS A 242 -30.27 18.38 5.59
C LYS A 242 -30.32 19.33 4.41
N LYS A 243 -31.48 19.98 4.18
CA LYS A 243 -31.60 20.99 3.12
C LYS A 243 -30.72 22.20 3.40
N LEU A 244 -30.71 22.71 4.66
CA LEU A 244 -29.85 23.82 5.04
C LEU A 244 -28.37 23.53 4.86
N TYR A 245 -27.93 22.33 5.26
CA TYR A 245 -26.56 21.89 5.02
C TYR A 245 -26.23 21.79 3.51
N GLY A 246 -27.13 21.24 2.70
CA GLY A 246 -26.96 21.19 1.24
C GLY A 246 -26.83 22.58 0.62
N LEU A 247 -27.62 23.57 1.09
CA LEU A 247 -27.47 24.95 0.66
C LEU A 247 -26.16 25.58 1.13
N THR A 248 -25.66 25.18 2.30
CA THR A 248 -24.35 25.63 2.81
C THR A 248 -23.22 25.14 1.91
N LEU A 249 -23.26 23.87 1.49
CA LEU A 249 -22.26 23.33 0.56
C LEU A 249 -22.28 24.02 -0.81
N LEU A 250 -23.47 24.30 -1.35
CA LEU A 250 -23.61 25.06 -2.59
C LEU A 250 -22.95 26.44 -2.46
N HIS A 251 -23.26 27.16 -1.38
CA HIS A 251 -22.70 28.48 -1.15
C HIS A 251 -21.17 28.47 -0.97
N SER A 252 -20.62 27.50 -0.27
CA SER A 252 -19.15 27.36 -0.12
C SER A 252 -18.43 27.20 -1.46
N ILE A 253 -19.04 26.50 -2.42
CA ILE A 253 -18.48 26.33 -3.76
C ILE A 253 -18.65 27.58 -4.62
N GLU A 254 -19.77 28.31 -4.45
CA GLU A 254 -19.93 29.60 -5.10
C GLU A 254 -18.85 30.59 -4.68
N LEU A 255 -18.52 30.64 -3.39
CA LEU A 255 -17.47 31.52 -2.86
C LEU A 255 -16.08 31.11 -3.41
N ALA A 256 -15.78 29.79 -3.50
CA ALA A 256 -14.54 29.31 -4.05
C ALA A 256 -14.37 29.64 -5.55
N LYS A 257 -15.46 29.63 -6.34
CA LYS A 257 -15.43 29.95 -7.79
C LYS A 257 -15.11 31.40 -8.12
N PHE A 258 -15.36 32.33 -7.22
CA PHE A 258 -15.03 33.73 -7.46
C PHE A 258 -13.52 33.99 -7.55
N ASN A 259 -12.70 33.04 -7.03
CA ASN A 259 -11.25 33.18 -6.96
C ASN A 259 -10.50 32.37 -8.03
N ASP A 260 -11.16 31.52 -8.83
CA ASP A 260 -10.49 30.55 -9.71
C ASP A 260 -10.79 30.81 -11.20
N THR A 261 -9.73 31.01 -12.01
CA THR A 261 -9.78 31.25 -13.45
C THR A 261 -9.60 29.99 -14.31
N GLU A 262 -9.46 28.79 -13.71
CA GLU A 262 -9.23 27.55 -14.46
C GLU A 262 -10.49 26.75 -14.77
N LEU A 263 -10.89 26.78 -16.04
CA LEU A 263 -12.11 26.13 -16.60
C LEU A 263 -12.14 24.59 -16.47
N LEU A 264 -11.01 23.92 -16.29
CA LEU A 264 -10.95 22.43 -16.32
C LEU A 264 -11.23 21.75 -14.97
N THR A 265 -11.11 22.49 -13.85
CA THR A 265 -11.41 21.97 -12.50
C THR A 265 -12.90 22.03 -12.18
N THR A 266 -13.65 22.88 -12.86
CA THR A 266 -15.07 23.15 -12.56
C THR A 266 -16.03 22.01 -12.88
N GLU A 267 -15.77 21.18 -13.91
CA GLU A 267 -16.68 20.07 -14.25
C GLU A 267 -16.55 18.90 -13.26
N PHE A 268 -15.35 18.57 -12.81
CA PHE A 268 -15.13 17.53 -11.80
C PHE A 268 -15.73 17.92 -10.45
N ASN A 269 -15.55 19.16 -10.03
CA ASN A 269 -16.13 19.69 -8.80
C ASN A 269 -17.67 19.71 -8.84
N LYS A 270 -18.27 19.95 -9.98
CA LYS A 270 -19.72 19.96 -10.17
C LYS A 270 -20.33 18.56 -10.02
N LEU A 271 -19.72 17.54 -10.63
CA LEU A 271 -20.17 16.14 -10.54
C LEU A 271 -20.08 15.61 -9.12
N ASP A 272 -18.97 15.90 -8.42
CA ASP A 272 -18.78 15.51 -7.04
C ASP A 272 -19.79 16.19 -6.11
N LEU A 273 -20.13 17.45 -6.36
CA LEU A 273 -21.15 18.18 -5.62
C LEU A 273 -22.53 17.56 -5.81
N GLU A 274 -22.95 17.27 -7.05
CA GLU A 274 -24.24 16.63 -7.33
C GLU A 274 -24.36 15.29 -6.55
N ILE A 275 -23.32 14.48 -6.55
CA ILE A 275 -23.27 13.23 -5.80
C ILE A 275 -23.37 13.47 -4.29
N ARG A 276 -22.72 14.50 -3.74
CA ARG A 276 -22.82 14.88 -2.33
C ARG A 276 -24.24 15.30 -1.95
N LEU A 277 -24.84 16.20 -2.72
CA LEU A 277 -26.21 16.69 -2.48
C LEU A 277 -27.25 15.56 -2.56
N GLU A 278 -27.12 14.68 -3.55
CA GLU A 278 -28.00 13.51 -3.68
C GLU A 278 -27.88 12.57 -2.47
N ASN A 279 -26.65 12.35 -1.96
CA ASN A 279 -26.41 11.48 -0.81
C ASN A 279 -26.89 12.09 0.52
N ILE A 280 -26.83 13.42 0.70
CA ILE A 280 -27.32 14.12 1.89
C ILE A 280 -28.84 13.86 2.08
N LEU A 281 -29.59 13.81 0.99
CA LEU A 281 -31.04 13.60 1.04
C LEU A 281 -31.43 12.12 1.18
N LYS A 282 -30.54 11.18 0.86
CA LYS A 282 -30.80 9.74 0.99
C LYS A 282 -30.79 9.31 2.46
N SER A 283 -31.45 8.20 2.72
CA SER A 283 -31.36 7.51 4.01
C SER A 283 -29.98 6.89 4.19
N LYS A 284 -29.54 6.76 5.44
CA LYS A 284 -28.28 6.10 5.80
C LYS A 284 -28.26 4.67 5.29
N GLY A 285 -27.16 4.27 4.64
CA GLY A 285 -26.95 2.90 4.18
C GLY A 285 -26.78 1.89 5.30
N LYS A 286 -26.85 0.61 4.97
CA LYS A 286 -26.66 -0.50 5.92
C LYS A 286 -25.24 -0.50 6.49
N ASN A 287 -25.12 -0.96 7.74
CA ASN A 287 -23.81 -1.12 8.36
C ASN A 287 -23.08 -2.33 7.74
N GLY A 288 -21.89 -2.08 7.18
CA GLY A 288 -21.07 -3.08 6.50
C GLY A 288 -19.91 -3.64 7.35
N ILE A 289 -19.89 -3.46 8.67
CA ILE A 289 -18.76 -3.86 9.53
C ILE A 289 -18.41 -5.34 9.35
N VAL A 290 -19.40 -6.24 9.32
CA VAL A 290 -19.17 -7.68 9.14
C VAL A 290 -18.49 -7.95 7.78
N LEU A 291 -18.96 -7.31 6.72
CA LEU A 291 -18.36 -7.44 5.40
C LEU A 291 -16.94 -6.86 5.35
N LEU A 292 -16.68 -5.77 6.07
CA LEU A 292 -15.34 -5.18 6.20
C LEU A 292 -14.37 -6.15 6.87
N ILE A 293 -14.79 -6.82 7.94
CA ILE A 293 -14.00 -7.85 8.62
C ILE A 293 -13.73 -9.03 7.68
N LEU A 294 -14.73 -9.52 6.93
CA LEU A 294 -14.55 -10.60 5.96
C LEU A 294 -13.57 -10.22 4.84
N ILE A 295 -13.70 -9.02 4.28
CA ILE A 295 -12.77 -8.51 3.26
C ILE A 295 -11.35 -8.40 3.86
N SER A 296 -11.21 -7.93 5.10
CA SER A 296 -9.93 -7.84 5.79
C SER A 296 -9.29 -9.23 5.95
N ILE A 297 -10.05 -10.25 6.35
CA ILE A 297 -9.57 -11.62 6.48
C ILE A 297 -9.12 -12.16 5.11
N ILE A 298 -9.94 -12.01 4.06
CA ILE A 298 -9.61 -12.47 2.70
C ILE A 298 -8.33 -11.80 2.19
N LEU A 299 -8.19 -10.51 2.38
CA LEU A 299 -6.97 -9.79 1.96
C LEU A 299 -5.76 -10.13 2.82
N SER A 300 -5.93 -10.47 4.11
CA SER A 300 -4.84 -10.89 4.97
C SER A 300 -4.34 -12.30 4.63
N THR A 301 -5.24 -13.21 4.20
CA THR A 301 -4.82 -14.55 3.75
C THR A 301 -3.92 -14.53 2.52
N SER A 302 -3.96 -13.47 1.73
CA SER A 302 -3.06 -13.29 0.59
C SER A 302 -1.62 -12.89 0.99
N PHE A 303 -1.35 -12.58 2.28
CA PHE A 303 0.01 -12.53 2.83
C PHE A 303 0.57 -13.93 3.12
N LEU A 304 -0.31 -14.93 3.26
CA LEU A 304 0.08 -16.32 3.40
C LEU A 304 0.23 -16.88 1.98
N GLU A 305 1.46 -16.95 1.48
CA GLU A 305 1.74 -17.85 0.36
C GLU A 305 1.51 -19.27 0.88
N ILE A 306 0.28 -19.76 0.71
CA ILE A 306 0.03 -21.18 0.86
C ILE A 306 0.71 -21.81 -0.34
N ASN A 307 1.86 -22.46 -0.15
CA ASN A 307 2.51 -23.29 -1.14
C ASN A 307 1.69 -24.57 -1.38
N ALA A 308 0.37 -24.42 -1.48
CA ALA A 308 -0.55 -25.49 -1.85
C ALA A 308 -0.34 -25.96 -3.30
N LEU A 309 0.38 -25.16 -4.11
CA LEU A 309 0.69 -25.50 -5.51
C LEU A 309 2.03 -26.24 -5.66
N GLU A 310 2.87 -26.30 -4.62
CA GLU A 310 4.13 -27.06 -4.70
C GLU A 310 3.92 -28.57 -5.00
N PRO A 311 2.99 -29.28 -4.35
CA PRO A 311 2.76 -30.67 -4.72
C PRO A 311 2.24 -30.84 -6.15
N ILE A 312 1.45 -29.88 -6.67
CA ILE A 312 0.99 -29.88 -8.06
C ILE A 312 2.15 -29.56 -9.01
N ARG A 313 2.99 -28.58 -8.68
CA ARG A 313 4.18 -28.22 -9.44
C ARG A 313 5.19 -29.36 -9.47
N ASN A 314 5.40 -30.04 -8.33
CA ASN A 314 6.29 -31.20 -8.24
C ASN A 314 5.73 -32.39 -9.02
N LYS A 315 4.40 -32.56 -9.03
CA LYS A 315 3.74 -33.58 -9.84
C LYS A 315 3.87 -33.29 -11.34
N ILE A 316 3.63 -32.06 -11.77
CA ILE A 316 3.84 -31.62 -13.17
C ILE A 316 5.30 -31.77 -13.57
N ASN A 317 6.24 -31.40 -12.73
CA ASN A 317 7.68 -31.58 -13.00
C ASN A 317 8.06 -33.04 -13.09
N SER A 318 7.50 -33.93 -12.23
CA SER A 318 7.75 -35.36 -12.30
C SER A 318 7.10 -36.01 -13.53
N GLU A 319 5.92 -35.57 -13.94
CA GLU A 319 5.26 -36.03 -15.18
C GLU A 319 6.02 -35.53 -16.42
N ASN A 320 6.52 -34.31 -16.44
CA ASN A 320 7.36 -33.77 -17.51
C ASN A 320 8.69 -34.51 -17.59
N LYS A 321 9.27 -34.88 -16.43
CA LYS A 321 10.49 -35.68 -16.36
C LYS A 321 10.26 -37.09 -16.91
N ALA A 322 9.16 -37.74 -16.52
CA ALA A 322 8.79 -39.07 -17.02
C ALA A 322 8.50 -39.07 -18.54
N ASN A 323 7.87 -37.99 -19.05
CA ASN A 323 7.62 -37.84 -20.49
C ASN A 323 8.92 -37.63 -21.27
N ALA A 324 9.86 -36.82 -20.72
CA ALA A 324 11.16 -36.61 -21.34
C ALA A 324 12.03 -37.92 -21.35
N GLU A 325 11.92 -38.74 -20.30
CA GLU A 325 12.56 -40.07 -20.27
C GLU A 325 11.94 -41.02 -21.31
N ASN A 326 10.64 -40.98 -21.53
CA ASN A 326 9.94 -41.72 -22.56
C ASN A 326 10.33 -41.30 -24.01
N GLU A 327 10.72 -40.02 -24.18
CA GLU A 327 11.22 -39.46 -25.43
C GLU A 327 12.72 -39.71 -25.67
N GLY A 328 13.38 -40.51 -24.82
CA GLY A 328 14.78 -40.90 -24.97
C GLY A 328 15.80 -39.94 -24.35
N PHE A 329 15.34 -38.93 -23.60
CA PHE A 329 16.22 -38.11 -22.77
C PHE A 329 16.62 -38.90 -21.51
N LYS A 330 17.85 -39.37 -21.45
CA LYS A 330 18.42 -39.94 -20.22
C LYS A 330 18.82 -38.80 -19.30
N PHE A 331 18.20 -38.73 -18.11
CA PHE A 331 18.67 -37.88 -17.03
C PHE A 331 19.99 -38.40 -16.46
N ASP A 332 20.79 -37.49 -15.96
CA ASP A 332 22.07 -37.79 -15.35
C ASP A 332 21.86 -38.64 -14.09
N GLU A 333 22.40 -39.86 -14.10
CA GLU A 333 22.46 -40.70 -12.91
C GLU A 333 23.75 -40.37 -12.18
N THR A 334 23.64 -39.94 -10.90
CA THR A 334 24.79 -39.77 -10.04
C THR A 334 25.00 -41.03 -9.24
N ILE A 335 26.27 -41.40 -9.10
CA ILE A 335 26.70 -42.55 -8.28
C ILE A 335 27.47 -42.00 -7.10
N ASP A 336 26.98 -42.29 -5.89
CA ASP A 336 27.62 -41.89 -4.64
C ASP A 336 28.63 -42.91 -4.18
N TYR A 337 29.88 -42.48 -3.97
CA TYR A 337 30.93 -43.25 -3.36
C TYR A 337 31.34 -42.60 -2.03
N THR A 338 31.66 -43.39 -1.00
CA THR A 338 32.46 -42.87 0.10
C THR A 338 33.90 -42.74 -0.34
N TYR A 339 34.67 -41.81 0.24
CA TYR A 339 36.10 -41.66 -0.11
C TYR A 339 36.85 -42.98 0.00
N ALA A 340 36.57 -43.78 1.05
CA ALA A 340 37.19 -45.09 1.24
C ALA A 340 36.86 -46.12 0.13
N THR A 341 35.67 -46.01 -0.49
CA THR A 341 35.19 -46.99 -1.50
C THR A 341 35.28 -46.46 -2.92
N ALA A 342 35.59 -45.18 -3.10
CA ALA A 342 35.65 -44.56 -4.42
C ALA A 342 36.81 -45.14 -5.27
N PRO A 343 36.62 -45.28 -6.61
CA PRO A 343 37.70 -45.62 -7.52
C PRO A 343 38.88 -44.66 -7.44
N GLU A 344 40.11 -45.15 -7.64
CA GLU A 344 41.36 -44.39 -7.47
C GLU A 344 41.37 -43.10 -8.32
N LYS A 345 40.77 -43.12 -9.51
CA LYS A 345 40.60 -41.95 -10.40
C LYS A 345 39.87 -40.80 -9.68
N TYR A 346 38.79 -41.10 -8.97
CA TYR A 346 37.97 -40.10 -8.28
C TYR A 346 38.58 -39.69 -6.94
N ARG A 347 39.19 -40.61 -6.22
CA ARG A 347 39.94 -40.29 -4.99
C ARG A 347 41.05 -39.27 -5.22
N LYS A 348 41.88 -39.44 -6.25
CA LYS A 348 42.94 -38.48 -6.58
C LYS A 348 42.41 -37.10 -6.91
N LYS A 349 41.31 -37.00 -7.69
CA LYS A 349 40.68 -35.71 -7.96
C LYS A 349 40.13 -35.04 -6.69
N TYR A 350 39.54 -35.82 -5.78
CA TYR A 350 39.04 -35.37 -4.51
C TYR A 350 40.17 -34.87 -3.61
N GLU A 351 41.28 -35.60 -3.48
CA GLU A 351 42.48 -35.21 -2.76
C GLU A 351 43.09 -33.92 -3.28
N GLU A 352 43.11 -33.71 -4.60
CA GLU A 352 43.56 -32.45 -5.22
C GLU A 352 42.65 -31.29 -4.88
N ALA A 353 41.36 -31.52 -4.84
CA ALA A 353 40.38 -30.51 -4.46
C ALA A 353 40.50 -30.14 -2.96
N CYS A 354 40.59 -31.16 -2.07
CA CYS A 354 40.80 -30.93 -0.64
C CYS A 354 42.11 -30.17 -0.36
N LYS A 355 43.19 -30.54 -1.09
CA LYS A 355 44.48 -29.83 -0.96
C LYS A 355 44.41 -28.38 -1.37
N LYS A 356 43.58 -28.00 -2.36
CA LYS A 356 43.36 -26.63 -2.78
C LYS A 356 42.57 -25.86 -1.71
N LEU A 357 41.68 -26.52 -0.98
CA LEU A 357 40.87 -25.97 0.08
C LEU A 357 41.56 -25.96 1.46
N GLY A 358 42.73 -26.61 1.57
CA GLY A 358 43.46 -26.73 2.84
C GLY A 358 42.88 -27.79 3.78
N GLU A 359 42.06 -28.70 3.28
CA GLU A 359 41.39 -29.76 4.02
C GLU A 359 42.05 -31.12 3.81
N THR A 360 41.81 -32.03 4.75
CA THR A 360 42.26 -33.44 4.63
C THR A 360 41.04 -34.34 4.38
N PRO A 361 41.11 -35.24 3.35
CA PRO A 361 40.02 -36.17 3.08
C PRO A 361 39.74 -37.09 4.28
N ARG A 362 38.46 -37.38 4.53
CA ARG A 362 37.99 -38.32 5.55
C ARG A 362 37.38 -39.57 4.87
N ASP A 363 37.49 -40.70 5.48
CA ASP A 363 36.93 -41.95 4.93
C ASP A 363 35.41 -41.93 4.74
N SER A 364 34.73 -41.09 5.50
CA SER A 364 33.27 -40.90 5.45
C SER A 364 32.79 -39.87 4.41
N ASP A 365 33.72 -39.12 3.80
CA ASP A 365 33.35 -38.11 2.83
C ASP A 365 32.69 -38.77 1.60
N ILE A 366 31.58 -38.14 1.14
CA ILE A 366 30.81 -38.67 -0.01
C ILE A 366 31.29 -38.00 -1.28
N ILE A 367 31.59 -38.80 -2.29
CA ILE A 367 32.03 -38.41 -3.62
C ILE A 367 30.88 -38.76 -4.58
N GLU A 368 30.17 -37.78 -5.09
CA GLU A 368 29.12 -37.95 -6.08
C GLU A 368 29.68 -37.79 -7.50
N VAL A 369 29.49 -38.80 -8.34
CA VAL A 369 30.02 -38.84 -9.71
C VAL A 369 28.86 -38.83 -10.71
N SER A 370 28.83 -37.83 -11.59
CA SER A 370 27.87 -37.78 -12.69
C SER A 370 28.24 -38.77 -13.80
N THR A 371 27.30 -39.59 -14.24
CA THR A 371 27.51 -40.58 -15.31
C THR A 371 27.59 -39.93 -16.70
N LYS A 372 27.12 -38.70 -16.86
CA LYS A 372 27.11 -37.99 -18.14
C LYS A 372 28.40 -37.23 -18.44
N TYR A 373 29.12 -36.85 -17.39
CA TYR A 373 30.38 -36.14 -17.48
C TYR A 373 31.40 -36.85 -16.62
N GLU A 374 32.02 -37.91 -17.17
CA GLU A 374 33.03 -38.75 -16.47
C GLU A 374 34.17 -37.94 -15.81
N ASP A 375 34.28 -36.65 -16.14
CA ASP A 375 35.31 -35.74 -15.63
C ASP A 375 34.88 -34.80 -14.51
N ASN A 376 33.60 -34.75 -14.15
CA ASN A 376 33.10 -33.87 -13.09
C ASN A 376 32.87 -34.62 -11.77
N LEU A 377 33.61 -34.24 -10.77
CA LEU A 377 33.47 -34.70 -9.39
C LEU A 377 32.58 -33.73 -8.64
N ILE A 378 31.54 -34.20 -7.98
CA ILE A 378 30.70 -33.43 -7.10
C ILE A 378 31.12 -33.80 -5.67
N LEU A 379 31.53 -32.79 -4.88
CA LEU A 379 31.88 -32.97 -3.49
C LEU A 379 30.66 -32.64 -2.63
N THR A 380 30.25 -33.57 -1.77
CA THR A 380 29.18 -33.34 -0.77
C THR A 380 29.80 -33.37 0.63
N ASP A 381 29.49 -32.35 1.44
CA ASP A 381 29.84 -32.28 2.87
C ASP A 381 28.98 -33.23 3.72
#